data_0c12e3828afec2a4b0049816c7a43b56
#
_entry.id   0c12e3828afec2a4b0049816c7a43b56
#
_cell.length_a   1.000
_cell.length_b   1.000
_cell.length_c   1.000
_cell.angle_alpha   90.00
_cell.angle_beta   90.00
_cell.angle_gamma   90.00
#
_symmetry.space_group_name_H-M   'P 1'
#
loop_
_entity.id
_entity.type
_entity.pdbx_description
1 polymer ?
#
loop_
_entity_poly.entity_id
_entity_poly.type
_entity_poly.pdbx_seq_one_letter_code
_entity_poly.pdbx_strand_id
1 'polypeptide(L)'
;SHDAVEITLPKGKVVTMRLEFCRLHAQGAEAGTLKDAGDDPDVTHGALLYSRVRLLPQAGISFVAGQGVGTVTRPGLVLAVGEPAINPVPRRMITDHLLQLAAEHGYGGGFEVTVNVRDGESLALKTMNPRLGILGGLSILGTSGIVRPFSCAAYIASIHQGIDVAKTNGYLHIAACTGNASEDTMRRVYHLPEIALIEMGDFVGAVLKHLRKVPVDKLSLCGGFGKIIKLAAGHMDLHSRHSSIDLEQLAQWAAAIGADAELQAAIRAANTSQQALAMASAAGIALGDAVCLHALNFARSVVPAQVQVEVFAIDRQGGIVGHAGAFT
;
A
#
# COMPACT_ATOMS: atom_id res chain seq x y z
N SER A 1 -11.15 39.12 -1.27
CA SER A 1 -10.96 37.70 -0.94
C SER A 1 -11.52 36.88 -2.08
N HIS A 2 -10.76 35.88 -2.53
CA HIS A 2 -11.27 34.94 -3.50
C HIS A 2 -11.85 33.75 -2.72
N ASP A 3 -13.11 33.41 -2.96
CA ASP A 3 -13.80 32.32 -2.27
C ASP A 3 -13.64 30.98 -3.05
N ALA A 4 -13.16 31.06 -4.29
CA ALA A 4 -12.88 29.91 -5.13
C ALA A 4 -11.81 30.22 -6.18
N VAL A 5 -11.19 29.17 -6.71
CA VAL A 5 -10.19 29.22 -7.78
C VAL A 5 -10.43 28.09 -8.78
N GLU A 6 -10.21 28.36 -10.05
CA GLU A 6 -10.19 27.35 -11.08
C GLU A 6 -8.81 26.74 -11.20
N ILE A 7 -8.74 25.43 -11.24
CA ILE A 7 -7.50 24.68 -11.45
C ILE A 7 -7.65 23.68 -12.60
N THR A 8 -6.60 23.53 -13.38
CA THR A 8 -6.53 22.55 -14.46
C THR A 8 -5.88 21.27 -13.94
N LEU A 9 -6.62 20.18 -14.00
CA LEU A 9 -6.15 18.85 -13.61
C LEU A 9 -5.21 18.25 -14.69
N PRO A 10 -4.37 17.23 -14.37
CA PRO A 10 -3.38 16.67 -15.29
C PRO A 10 -3.91 16.18 -16.64
N LYS A 11 -5.22 15.90 -16.73
CA LYS A 11 -5.89 15.49 -17.98
C LYS A 11 -6.62 16.64 -18.70
N GLY A 12 -6.35 17.90 -18.31
CA GLY A 12 -6.92 19.09 -18.92
C GLY A 12 -8.33 19.45 -18.44
N LYS A 13 -8.93 18.69 -17.52
CA LYS A 13 -10.24 19.06 -16.94
C LYS A 13 -10.05 20.24 -15.99
N VAL A 14 -10.82 21.30 -16.18
CA VAL A 14 -10.90 22.43 -15.25
C VAL A 14 -11.92 22.11 -14.17
N VAL A 15 -11.56 22.40 -12.92
CA VAL A 15 -12.43 22.25 -11.75
C VAL A 15 -12.35 23.51 -10.90
N THR A 16 -13.47 23.89 -10.30
CA THR A 16 -13.53 24.99 -9.35
C THR A 16 -13.29 24.45 -7.95
N MET A 17 -12.29 24.98 -7.27
CA MET A 17 -11.94 24.62 -5.90
C MET A 17 -12.33 25.74 -4.95
N ARG A 18 -13.10 25.40 -3.92
CA ARG A 18 -13.49 26.33 -2.87
C ARG A 18 -12.32 26.59 -1.93
N LEU A 19 -12.11 27.84 -1.55
CA LEU A 19 -11.08 28.24 -0.60
C LEU A 19 -11.68 28.47 0.78
N GLU A 20 -11.04 27.95 1.80
CA GLU A 20 -11.35 28.27 3.21
C GLU A 20 -10.78 29.63 3.61
N PHE A 21 -9.66 29.98 2.99
CA PHE A 21 -9.05 31.30 3.14
C PHE A 21 -8.09 31.59 1.98
N CYS A 22 -7.89 32.90 1.74
CA CYS A 22 -6.83 33.43 0.90
C CYS A 22 -6.29 34.71 1.55
N ARG A 23 -4.99 34.77 1.81
CA ARG A 23 -4.35 35.86 2.54
C ARG A 23 -3.10 36.33 1.81
N LEU A 24 -2.92 37.63 1.74
CA LEU A 24 -1.70 38.25 1.23
C LEU A 24 -0.71 38.52 2.36
N HIS A 25 0.56 38.32 2.08
CA HIS A 25 1.68 38.61 2.94
C HIS A 25 2.65 39.54 2.22
N ALA A 26 3.60 40.14 2.95
CA ALA A 26 4.56 41.10 2.39
C ALA A 26 5.40 40.54 1.21
N GLN A 27 5.62 39.22 1.14
CA GLN A 27 6.46 38.58 0.12
C GLN A 27 5.72 37.50 -0.67
N GLY A 28 4.39 37.40 -0.58
CA GLY A 28 3.64 36.36 -1.28
C GLY A 28 2.22 36.20 -0.81
N ALA A 29 1.67 35.02 -0.96
CA ALA A 29 0.30 34.72 -0.61
C ALA A 29 0.18 33.31 0.04
N GLU A 30 -0.90 33.11 0.77
CA GLU A 30 -1.29 31.84 1.37
C GLU A 30 -2.75 31.56 1.10
N ALA A 31 -3.06 30.36 0.64
CA ALA A 31 -4.44 29.92 0.42
C ALA A 31 -4.61 28.47 0.84
N GLY A 32 -5.81 28.14 1.32
CA GLY A 32 -6.12 26.80 1.82
C GLY A 32 -7.52 26.33 1.45
N THR A 33 -7.66 25.01 1.40
CA THR A 33 -8.89 24.29 1.11
C THR A 33 -9.04 23.06 1.98
N LEU A 34 -10.27 22.61 2.22
CA LEU A 34 -10.53 21.33 2.87
C LEU A 34 -10.48 20.20 1.84
N LYS A 35 -9.81 19.11 2.20
CA LYS A 35 -9.79 17.91 1.36
C LYS A 35 -11.14 17.21 1.41
N ASP A 36 -11.76 17.07 0.26
CA ASP A 36 -12.93 16.23 0.05
C ASP A 36 -12.49 14.87 -0.55
N ALA A 37 -12.65 13.80 0.20
CA ALA A 37 -12.36 12.44 -0.25
C ALA A 37 -13.61 11.71 -0.75
N GLY A 38 -14.78 12.36 -0.75
CA GLY A 38 -16.06 11.72 -1.10
C GLY A 38 -16.35 10.55 -0.18
N ASP A 39 -16.72 9.41 -0.76
CA ASP A 39 -17.04 8.17 -0.04
C ASP A 39 -15.80 7.31 0.26
N ASP A 40 -14.57 7.80 -0.01
CA ASP A 40 -13.35 7.08 0.32
C ASP A 40 -13.09 7.15 1.84
N PRO A 41 -12.77 6.02 2.52
CA PRO A 41 -12.42 6.01 3.94
C PRO A 41 -11.01 6.57 4.19
N ASP A 42 -10.67 7.66 3.55
CA ASP A 42 -9.38 8.34 3.66
C ASP A 42 -9.29 9.08 4.99
N VAL A 43 -8.27 8.74 5.79
CA VAL A 43 -8.02 9.39 7.09
C VAL A 43 -7.75 10.89 7.00
N THR A 44 -7.47 11.39 5.79
CA THR A 44 -7.23 12.81 5.51
C THR A 44 -8.47 13.55 4.99
N HIS A 45 -9.66 12.90 4.96
CA HIS A 45 -10.89 13.59 4.67
C HIS A 45 -11.14 14.75 5.66
N GLY A 46 -11.51 15.91 5.15
CA GLY A 46 -11.72 17.12 5.96
C GLY A 46 -10.43 17.81 6.44
N ALA A 47 -9.25 17.28 6.14
CA ALA A 47 -8.00 17.93 6.50
C ALA A 47 -7.85 19.27 5.75
N LEU A 48 -7.39 20.31 6.44
CA LEU A 48 -7.08 21.58 5.83
C LEU A 48 -5.69 21.52 5.17
N LEU A 49 -5.67 21.57 3.85
CA LEU A 49 -4.45 21.72 3.05
C LEU A 49 -4.30 23.19 2.68
N TYR A 50 -3.10 23.72 2.86
CA TYR A 50 -2.82 25.09 2.47
C TYR A 50 -1.40 25.23 1.94
N SER A 51 -1.21 26.18 1.04
CA SER A 51 0.09 26.49 0.45
C SER A 51 0.41 27.96 0.65
N ARG A 52 1.68 28.22 0.97
CA ARG A 52 2.26 29.55 0.93
C ARG A 52 3.18 29.62 -0.28
N VAL A 53 3.00 30.65 -1.10
CA VAL A 53 3.86 30.95 -2.24
C VAL A 53 4.61 32.26 -1.95
N ARG A 54 5.93 32.19 -1.97
CA ARG A 54 6.82 33.36 -1.83
C ARG A 54 7.46 33.68 -3.18
N LEU A 55 7.50 34.94 -3.55
CA LEU A 55 8.16 35.43 -4.74
C LEU A 55 9.68 35.49 -4.52
N LEU A 56 10.46 35.03 -5.49
CA LEU A 56 11.91 35.01 -5.46
C LEU A 56 12.48 35.88 -6.59
N PRO A 57 13.60 36.62 -6.35
CA PRO A 57 14.23 37.41 -7.39
C PRO A 57 14.77 36.61 -8.57
N GLN A 58 15.29 35.38 -8.29
CA GLN A 58 15.83 34.48 -9.30
C GLN A 58 14.74 33.54 -9.80
N ALA A 59 14.77 33.27 -11.12
CA ALA A 59 13.87 32.30 -11.75
C ALA A 59 14.06 30.90 -11.19
N GLY A 60 12.99 30.13 -11.15
CA GLY A 60 12.97 28.75 -10.65
C GLY A 60 11.84 28.52 -9.64
N ILE A 61 11.54 27.26 -9.38
CA ILE A 61 10.52 26.85 -8.41
C ILE A 61 11.13 25.86 -7.44
N SER A 62 11.03 26.17 -6.16
CA SER A 62 11.45 25.30 -5.07
C SER A 62 10.24 24.88 -4.22
N PHE A 63 10.32 23.66 -3.68
CA PHE A 63 9.26 23.11 -2.81
C PHE A 63 9.81 22.90 -1.40
N VAL A 64 8.99 23.21 -0.40
CA VAL A 64 9.32 23.10 1.02
C VAL A 64 8.23 22.32 1.72
N ALA A 65 8.62 21.37 2.58
CA ALA A 65 7.71 20.74 3.51
C ALA A 65 7.38 21.73 4.63
N GLY A 66 6.13 22.14 4.70
CA GLY A 66 5.61 22.94 5.79
C GLY A 66 5.04 22.07 6.90
N GLN A 67 4.21 22.68 7.76
CA GLN A 67 3.56 21.96 8.85
C GLN A 67 2.79 20.74 8.34
N GLY A 68 3.01 19.57 8.93
CA GLY A 68 2.28 18.35 8.66
C GLY A 68 2.54 17.72 7.29
N VAL A 69 3.50 18.22 6.50
CA VAL A 69 4.03 17.57 5.30
C VAL A 69 5.35 16.90 5.66
N GLY A 70 5.49 15.64 5.29
CA GLY A 70 6.64 14.83 5.65
C GLY A 70 7.87 15.11 4.80
N THR A 71 9.00 14.63 5.28
CA THR A 71 10.27 14.61 4.57
C THR A 71 10.71 13.17 4.35
N VAL A 72 11.26 12.88 3.18
CA VAL A 72 11.81 11.56 2.86
C VAL A 72 13.11 11.35 3.62
N THR A 73 13.17 10.29 4.42
CA THR A 73 14.35 9.97 5.26
C THR A 73 15.05 8.68 4.84
N ARG A 74 14.45 7.90 3.93
CA ARG A 74 14.99 6.62 3.45
C ARG A 74 14.98 6.56 1.93
N PRO A 75 15.99 5.95 1.30
CA PRO A 75 15.99 5.71 -0.14
C PRO A 75 14.94 4.65 -0.54
N GLY A 76 14.59 4.59 -1.84
CA GLY A 76 13.65 3.61 -2.40
C GLY A 76 12.34 4.23 -2.89
N LEU A 77 12.09 5.49 -2.57
CA LEU A 77 11.00 6.28 -3.17
C LEU A 77 11.47 7.01 -4.42
N VAL A 78 10.52 7.52 -5.21
CA VAL A 78 10.79 8.38 -6.39
C VAL A 78 11.51 9.68 -5.98
N LEU A 79 11.26 10.15 -4.75
CA LEU A 79 11.86 11.34 -4.17
C LEU A 79 13.17 10.99 -3.47
N ALA A 80 14.16 11.87 -3.56
CA ALA A 80 15.44 11.70 -2.88
C ALA A 80 15.32 11.92 -1.37
N VAL A 81 16.25 11.34 -0.62
CA VAL A 81 16.36 11.58 0.83
C VAL A 81 16.60 13.08 1.08
N GLY A 82 15.89 13.65 2.04
CA GLY A 82 15.91 15.07 2.36
C GLY A 82 14.87 15.91 1.60
N GLU A 83 14.23 15.38 0.57
CA GLU A 83 13.20 16.10 -0.15
C GLU A 83 11.86 16.12 0.60
N PRO A 84 11.08 17.23 0.46
CA PRO A 84 9.69 17.25 0.91
C PRO A 84 8.90 16.16 0.20
N ALA A 85 8.04 15.45 0.94
CA ALA A 85 7.24 14.35 0.43
C ALA A 85 6.10 14.85 -0.47
N ILE A 86 6.45 15.57 -1.52
CA ILE A 86 5.55 16.08 -2.56
C ILE A 86 5.91 15.36 -3.87
N ASN A 87 5.03 14.49 -4.33
CA ASN A 87 5.29 13.65 -5.50
C ASN A 87 5.40 14.45 -6.81
N PRO A 88 6.02 13.89 -7.87
CA PRO A 88 6.27 14.61 -9.13
C PRO A 88 5.03 15.20 -9.79
N VAL A 89 3.88 14.51 -9.75
CA VAL A 89 2.65 15.01 -10.39
C VAL A 89 2.10 16.26 -9.70
N PRO A 90 1.90 16.30 -8.37
CA PRO A 90 1.56 17.53 -7.66
C PRO A 90 2.55 18.66 -7.91
N ARG A 91 3.86 18.39 -7.89
CA ARG A 91 4.88 19.42 -8.20
C ARG A 91 4.68 20.01 -9.58
N ARG A 92 4.45 19.17 -10.59
CA ARG A 92 4.20 19.62 -11.96
C ARG A 92 2.95 20.47 -12.06
N MET A 93 1.84 20.03 -11.46
CA MET A 93 0.59 20.79 -11.46
C MET A 93 0.79 22.20 -10.89
N ILE A 94 1.45 22.31 -9.73
CA ILE A 94 1.74 23.59 -9.08
C ILE A 94 2.65 24.42 -9.98
N THR A 95 3.69 23.84 -10.52
CA THR A 95 4.66 24.50 -11.43
C THR A 95 3.95 25.08 -12.66
N ASP A 96 3.11 24.29 -13.33
CA ASP A 96 2.44 24.70 -14.55
C ASP A 96 1.53 25.91 -14.30
N HIS A 97 0.76 25.92 -13.20
CA HIS A 97 -0.10 27.05 -12.83
C HIS A 97 0.72 28.30 -12.48
N LEU A 98 1.81 28.14 -11.72
CA LEU A 98 2.64 29.29 -11.35
C LEU A 98 3.33 29.91 -12.58
N LEU A 99 3.84 29.09 -13.51
CA LEU A 99 4.47 29.58 -14.74
C LEU A 99 3.45 30.25 -15.67
N GLN A 100 2.24 29.73 -15.77
CA GLN A 100 1.16 30.37 -16.52
C GLN A 100 0.85 31.76 -15.95
N LEU A 101 0.62 31.88 -14.65
CA LEU A 101 0.33 33.14 -13.99
C LEU A 101 1.52 34.11 -14.10
N ALA A 102 2.75 33.62 -13.97
CA ALA A 102 3.95 34.44 -14.15
C ALA A 102 4.00 35.07 -15.55
N ALA A 103 3.69 34.27 -16.58
CA ALA A 103 3.67 34.75 -17.96
C ALA A 103 2.54 35.81 -18.18
N GLU A 104 1.33 35.55 -17.65
CA GLU A 104 0.19 36.46 -17.74
C GLU A 104 0.46 37.84 -17.09
N HIS A 105 1.26 37.82 -15.99
CA HIS A 105 1.58 39.06 -15.24
C HIS A 105 2.98 39.60 -15.52
N GLY A 106 3.72 39.05 -16.50
CA GLY A 106 5.07 39.52 -16.85
C GLY A 106 6.09 39.37 -15.72
N TYR A 107 5.91 38.39 -14.83
CA TYR A 107 6.82 38.13 -13.72
C TYR A 107 7.97 37.20 -14.12
N GLY A 108 9.20 37.69 -14.10
CA GLY A 108 10.41 36.95 -14.49
C GLY A 108 11.17 36.31 -13.35
N GLY A 109 10.74 36.43 -12.11
CA GLY A 109 11.36 35.81 -10.94
C GLY A 109 10.95 34.34 -10.74
N GLY A 110 11.23 33.82 -9.56
CA GLY A 110 10.90 32.45 -9.18
C GLY A 110 9.92 32.39 -8.02
N PHE A 111 9.65 31.15 -7.59
CA PHE A 111 8.70 30.86 -6.52
C PHE A 111 9.28 29.85 -5.52
N GLU A 112 9.05 30.09 -4.23
CA GLU A 112 9.17 29.08 -3.21
C GLU A 112 7.76 28.69 -2.75
N VAL A 113 7.47 27.40 -2.84
CA VAL A 113 6.14 26.83 -2.50
C VAL A 113 6.28 26.00 -1.24
N THR A 114 5.67 26.45 -0.15
CA THR A 114 5.56 25.68 1.09
C THR A 114 4.17 25.04 1.14
N VAL A 115 4.11 23.72 1.20
CA VAL A 115 2.85 22.97 1.31
C VAL A 115 2.65 22.53 2.75
N ASN A 116 1.44 22.69 3.26
CA ASN A 116 1.08 22.42 4.64
C ASN A 116 -0.19 21.58 4.72
N VAL A 117 -0.31 20.77 5.78
CA VAL A 117 -1.52 20.04 6.15
C VAL A 117 -1.74 20.20 7.65
N ARG A 118 -2.86 20.80 8.05
CA ARG A 118 -3.18 20.91 9.48
C ARG A 118 -3.30 19.52 10.09
N ASP A 119 -2.68 19.30 11.25
CA ASP A 119 -2.65 18.03 11.96
C ASP A 119 -2.04 16.87 11.17
N GLY A 120 -1.31 17.18 10.07
CA GLY A 120 -0.75 16.18 9.16
C GLY A 120 0.25 15.22 9.83
N GLU A 121 0.95 15.64 10.87
CA GLU A 121 1.85 14.78 11.65
C GLU A 121 1.09 13.63 12.33
N SER A 122 -0.03 13.95 12.98
CA SER A 122 -0.85 12.95 13.68
C SER A 122 -1.63 12.07 12.68
N LEU A 123 -2.07 12.64 11.56
CA LEU A 123 -2.73 11.89 10.48
C LEU A 123 -1.76 10.90 9.81
N ALA A 124 -0.51 11.28 9.62
CA ALA A 124 0.52 10.43 9.00
C ALA A 124 0.75 9.13 9.77
N LEU A 125 0.61 9.13 11.09
CA LEU A 125 0.74 7.93 11.91
C LEU A 125 -0.31 6.85 11.60
N LYS A 126 -1.41 7.22 10.95
CA LYS A 126 -2.48 6.31 10.50
C LYS A 126 -2.32 5.88 9.04
N THR A 127 -1.19 6.19 8.41
CA THR A 127 -0.89 5.89 7.01
C THR A 127 0.36 5.03 6.89
N MET A 128 0.71 4.65 5.67
CA MET A 128 1.96 3.92 5.37
C MET A 128 3.22 4.81 5.43
N ASN A 129 3.09 6.12 5.58
CA ASN A 129 4.21 7.05 5.51
C ASN A 129 5.38 6.69 6.46
N PRO A 130 5.17 6.40 7.76
CA PRO A 130 6.27 6.03 8.65
C PRO A 130 7.02 4.78 8.17
N ARG A 131 6.31 3.77 7.67
CA ARG A 131 6.92 2.54 7.13
C ARG A 131 7.78 2.82 5.90
N LEU A 132 7.36 3.77 5.07
CA LEU A 132 8.08 4.20 3.87
C LEU A 132 9.23 5.16 4.17
N GLY A 133 9.45 5.53 5.43
CA GLY A 133 10.48 6.51 5.82
C GLY A 133 10.11 7.95 5.48
N ILE A 134 8.83 8.27 5.39
CA ILE A 134 8.32 9.65 5.30
C ILE A 134 7.96 10.09 6.72
N LEU A 135 8.76 10.99 7.28
CA LEU A 135 8.63 11.43 8.67
C LEU A 135 8.22 12.89 8.76
N GLY A 136 7.56 13.25 9.88
CA GLY A 136 7.12 14.62 10.17
C GLY A 136 5.81 15.02 9.54
N GLY A 137 5.15 14.14 8.79
CA GLY A 137 3.83 14.44 8.20
C GLY A 137 3.40 13.54 7.06
N LEU A 138 2.39 14.00 6.35
CA LEU A 138 1.80 13.32 5.20
C LEU A 138 2.65 13.51 3.93
N SER A 139 2.49 12.59 2.98
CA SER A 139 2.93 12.80 1.59
C SER A 139 1.83 13.45 0.76
N ILE A 140 2.21 14.40 -0.08
CA ILE A 140 1.34 15.01 -1.08
C ILE A 140 1.46 14.18 -2.35
N LEU A 141 0.45 13.36 -2.57
CA LEU A 141 0.42 12.41 -3.67
C LEU A 141 -0.85 12.58 -4.51
N GLY A 142 -0.87 11.98 -5.67
CA GLY A 142 -2.01 11.97 -6.58
C GLY A 142 -1.54 12.04 -8.02
N THR A 143 -2.28 11.38 -8.90
CA THR A 143 -1.97 11.33 -10.34
C THR A 143 -3.02 12.03 -11.19
N SER A 144 -4.22 12.24 -10.63
CA SER A 144 -5.35 12.81 -11.35
C SER A 144 -5.92 14.10 -10.73
N GLY A 145 -5.54 14.42 -9.49
CA GLY A 145 -6.13 15.51 -8.70
C GLY A 145 -7.55 15.22 -8.19
N ILE A 146 -8.08 14.02 -8.46
CA ILE A 146 -9.41 13.58 -8.00
C ILE A 146 -9.24 12.28 -7.22
N VAL A 147 -9.81 12.23 -6.02
CA VAL A 147 -9.89 11.00 -5.23
C VAL A 147 -10.87 10.03 -5.91
N ARG A 148 -10.44 8.79 -6.08
CA ARG A 148 -11.30 7.69 -6.50
C ARG A 148 -11.45 6.74 -5.33
N PRO A 149 -12.64 6.61 -4.74
CA PRO A 149 -12.87 5.72 -3.63
C PRO A 149 -12.42 4.28 -3.94
N PHE A 150 -11.83 3.62 -2.94
CA PHE A 150 -11.40 2.23 -3.04
C PHE A 150 -10.47 1.93 -4.22
N SER A 151 -9.50 2.80 -4.50
CA SER A 151 -8.57 2.65 -5.62
C SER A 151 -7.61 1.47 -5.43
N CYS A 152 -7.91 0.32 -6.05
CA CYS A 152 -7.00 -0.83 -6.10
C CYS A 152 -5.61 -0.44 -6.66
N ALA A 153 -5.57 0.47 -7.62
CA ALA A 153 -4.31 0.94 -8.20
C ALA A 153 -3.42 1.69 -7.19
N ALA A 154 -4.02 2.49 -6.30
CA ALA A 154 -3.30 3.19 -5.25
C ALA A 154 -2.76 2.19 -4.21
N TYR A 155 -3.56 1.20 -3.84
CA TYR A 155 -3.14 0.15 -2.91
C TYR A 155 -2.00 -0.69 -3.50
N ILE A 156 -2.10 -1.12 -4.76
CA ILE A 156 -1.03 -1.83 -5.46
C ILE A 156 0.25 -0.98 -5.53
N ALA A 157 0.14 0.32 -5.78
CA ALA A 157 1.29 1.22 -5.78
C ALA A 157 1.98 1.28 -4.40
N SER A 158 1.23 1.28 -3.29
CA SER A 158 1.81 1.26 -1.95
C SER A 158 2.54 -0.05 -1.64
N ILE A 159 2.02 -1.20 -2.13
CA ILE A 159 2.71 -2.50 -2.02
C ILE A 159 4.07 -2.43 -2.74
N HIS A 160 4.09 -1.95 -3.98
CA HIS A 160 5.33 -1.83 -4.76
C HIS A 160 6.33 -0.91 -4.06
N GLN A 161 5.90 0.27 -3.60
CA GLN A 161 6.75 1.19 -2.85
C GLN A 161 7.31 0.56 -1.57
N GLY A 162 6.49 -0.19 -0.83
CA GLY A 162 6.93 -0.91 0.37
C GLY A 162 8.07 -1.89 0.06
N ILE A 163 7.95 -2.67 -1.00
CA ILE A 163 8.98 -3.62 -1.46
C ILE A 163 10.26 -2.87 -1.89
N ASP A 164 10.11 -1.81 -2.68
CA ASP A 164 11.24 -1.01 -3.18
C ASP A 164 12.03 -0.37 -2.03
N VAL A 165 11.31 0.21 -1.06
CA VAL A 165 11.91 0.81 0.13
C VAL A 165 12.59 -0.26 0.99
N ALA A 166 11.94 -1.39 1.27
CA ALA A 166 12.54 -2.46 2.05
C ALA A 166 13.84 -2.94 1.43
N LYS A 167 13.81 -3.28 0.14
CA LYS A 167 14.99 -3.76 -0.59
C LYS A 167 16.12 -2.74 -0.62
N THR A 168 15.82 -1.48 -0.97
CA THR A 168 16.83 -0.43 -1.09
C THR A 168 17.50 -0.13 0.25
N ASN A 169 16.83 -0.38 1.37
CA ASN A 169 17.37 -0.27 2.70
C ASN A 169 18.02 -1.57 3.23
N GLY A 170 18.28 -2.55 2.35
CA GLY A 170 19.01 -3.77 2.68
C GLY A 170 18.19 -4.88 3.33
N TYR A 171 16.86 -4.74 3.38
CA TYR A 171 15.97 -5.79 3.87
C TYR A 171 15.66 -6.79 2.75
N LEU A 172 16.45 -7.86 2.69
CA LEU A 172 16.34 -8.88 1.65
C LEU A 172 15.38 -10.01 2.03
N HIS A 173 14.91 -10.06 3.28
CA HIS A 173 13.78 -10.89 3.73
C HIS A 173 12.58 -9.97 4.01
N ILE A 174 11.51 -10.15 3.25
CA ILE A 174 10.23 -9.46 3.45
C ILE A 174 9.12 -10.45 3.74
N ALA A 175 8.14 -10.03 4.55
CA ALA A 175 6.91 -10.79 4.75
C ALA A 175 5.72 -10.03 4.15
N ALA A 176 5.04 -10.65 3.19
CA ALA A 176 3.82 -10.11 2.61
C ALA A 176 2.60 -10.70 3.32
N CYS A 177 1.84 -9.82 3.95
CA CYS A 177 0.81 -10.14 4.92
C CYS A 177 -0.57 -9.68 4.47
N THR A 178 -1.60 -10.46 4.77
CA THR A 178 -2.98 -10.14 4.40
C THR A 178 -3.70 -9.21 5.38
N GLY A 179 -3.04 -8.82 6.48
CA GLY A 179 -3.56 -7.92 7.51
C GLY A 179 -2.83 -8.09 8.84
N ASN A 180 -3.27 -7.35 9.86
CA ASN A 180 -2.56 -7.19 11.14
C ASN A 180 -2.20 -8.52 11.83
N ALA A 181 -3.12 -9.48 11.92
CA ALA A 181 -2.84 -10.77 12.56
C ALA A 181 -1.69 -11.54 11.88
N SER A 182 -1.60 -11.46 10.54
CA SER A 182 -0.51 -12.07 9.78
C SER A 182 0.81 -11.30 9.94
N GLU A 183 0.79 -9.97 10.04
CA GLU A 183 1.98 -9.18 10.36
C GLU A 183 2.51 -9.51 11.76
N ASP A 184 1.63 -9.57 12.75
CA ASP A 184 2.00 -9.92 14.13
C ASP A 184 2.58 -11.33 14.22
N THR A 185 2.08 -12.27 13.41
CA THR A 185 2.64 -13.62 13.34
C THR A 185 4.06 -13.59 12.76
N MET A 186 4.27 -12.87 11.64
CA MET A 186 5.62 -12.77 11.04
C MET A 186 6.59 -12.01 11.93
N ARG A 187 6.11 -11.02 12.68
CA ARG A 187 6.91 -10.31 13.69
C ARG A 187 7.36 -11.25 14.82
N ARG A 188 6.49 -12.16 15.24
CA ARG A 188 6.83 -13.18 16.27
C ARG A 188 7.81 -14.25 15.75
N VAL A 189 7.63 -14.70 14.50
CA VAL A 189 8.44 -15.78 13.92
C VAL A 189 9.84 -15.29 13.54
N TYR A 190 9.94 -14.13 12.92
CA TYR A 190 11.20 -13.66 12.31
C TYR A 190 11.74 -12.38 12.93
N HIS A 191 11.04 -11.75 13.87
CA HIS A 191 11.41 -10.44 14.43
C HIS A 191 11.64 -9.36 13.36
N LEU A 192 10.91 -9.45 12.23
CA LEU A 192 11.05 -8.50 11.14
C LEU A 192 10.61 -7.10 11.58
N PRO A 193 11.39 -6.06 11.21
CA PRO A 193 11.00 -4.68 11.44
C PRO A 193 9.85 -4.29 10.50
N GLU A 194 9.12 -3.25 10.84
CA GLU A 194 7.95 -2.79 10.08
C GLU A 194 8.21 -2.53 8.61
N ILE A 195 9.41 -2.04 8.27
CA ILE A 195 9.82 -1.80 6.89
C ILE A 195 9.87 -3.08 6.03
N ALA A 196 10.07 -4.24 6.64
CA ALA A 196 10.10 -5.55 5.98
C ALA A 196 8.74 -6.25 5.97
N LEU A 197 7.71 -5.65 6.60
CA LEU A 197 6.34 -6.15 6.60
C LEU A 197 5.53 -5.42 5.53
N ILE A 198 5.13 -6.15 4.50
CA ILE A 198 4.38 -5.60 3.36
C ILE A 198 2.90 -5.96 3.53
N GLU A 199 2.07 -4.99 3.81
CA GLU A 199 0.63 -5.18 3.86
C GLU A 199 0.09 -5.32 2.43
N MET A 200 -0.16 -6.57 2.01
CA MET A 200 -0.63 -6.86 0.66
C MET A 200 -2.16 -6.98 0.55
N GLY A 201 -2.87 -7.09 1.67
CA GLY A 201 -4.32 -7.31 1.66
C GLY A 201 -4.72 -8.52 0.82
N ASP A 202 -5.53 -8.28 -0.20
CA ASP A 202 -5.96 -9.30 -1.16
C ASP A 202 -5.08 -9.35 -2.43
N PHE A 203 -4.12 -8.43 -2.58
CA PHE A 203 -3.35 -8.23 -3.82
C PHE A 203 -2.01 -8.99 -3.83
N VAL A 204 -2.02 -10.29 -3.52
CA VAL A 204 -0.80 -11.12 -3.56
C VAL A 204 -0.13 -11.11 -4.93
N GLY A 205 -0.91 -10.99 -6.01
CA GLY A 205 -0.39 -10.87 -7.36
C GLY A 205 0.43 -9.60 -7.60
N ALA A 206 0.18 -8.51 -6.86
CA ALA A 206 1.00 -7.31 -6.91
C ALA A 206 2.40 -7.59 -6.35
N VAL A 207 2.49 -8.29 -5.22
CA VAL A 207 3.76 -8.71 -4.62
C VAL A 207 4.53 -9.64 -5.58
N LEU A 208 3.92 -10.76 -5.99
CA LEU A 208 4.60 -11.78 -6.78
C LEU A 208 5.10 -11.25 -8.14
N LYS A 209 4.29 -10.41 -8.81
CA LYS A 209 4.68 -9.79 -10.09
C LYS A 209 5.76 -8.73 -9.93
N HIS A 210 5.71 -7.94 -8.85
CA HIS A 210 6.71 -6.90 -8.60
C HIS A 210 8.09 -7.49 -8.33
N LEU A 211 8.17 -8.62 -7.64
CA LEU A 211 9.42 -9.34 -7.37
C LEU A 211 10.13 -9.86 -8.63
N ARG A 212 9.45 -9.91 -9.79
CA ARG A 212 10.14 -10.16 -11.08
C ARG A 212 11.06 -9.02 -11.48
N LYS A 213 10.73 -7.79 -11.07
CA LYS A 213 11.51 -6.57 -11.38
C LYS A 213 12.47 -6.22 -10.25
N VAL A 214 12.03 -6.43 -9.02
CA VAL A 214 12.73 -6.04 -7.79
C VAL A 214 12.83 -7.27 -6.88
N PRO A 215 13.65 -8.29 -7.23
CA PRO A 215 13.74 -9.52 -6.44
C PRO A 215 14.38 -9.25 -5.08
N VAL A 216 13.88 -9.94 -4.06
CA VAL A 216 14.47 -10.07 -2.73
C VAL A 216 15.02 -11.48 -2.58
N ASP A 217 15.78 -11.78 -1.51
CA ASP A 217 16.31 -13.11 -1.29
C ASP A 217 15.24 -14.06 -0.72
N LYS A 218 14.41 -13.54 0.22
CA LYS A 218 13.44 -14.32 0.98
C LYS A 218 12.08 -13.63 1.03
N LEU A 219 11.04 -14.39 0.70
CA LEU A 219 9.63 -13.96 0.76
C LEU A 219 8.85 -14.90 1.67
N SER A 220 8.33 -14.41 2.78
CA SER A 220 7.30 -15.09 3.58
C SER A 220 5.93 -14.56 3.18
N LEU A 221 5.04 -15.44 2.70
CA LEU A 221 3.63 -15.12 2.47
C LEU A 221 2.84 -15.58 3.70
N CYS A 222 2.11 -14.67 4.34
CA CYS A 222 1.32 -15.00 5.52
C CYS A 222 -0.10 -14.46 5.41
N GLY A 223 -1.08 -15.33 5.69
CA GLY A 223 -2.47 -14.94 5.64
C GLY A 223 -3.43 -15.92 6.26
N GLY A 224 -4.67 -15.48 6.46
CA GLY A 224 -5.74 -16.34 6.94
C GLY A 224 -5.95 -17.55 6.03
N PHE A 225 -6.25 -18.72 6.63
CA PHE A 225 -6.36 -19.99 5.92
C PHE A 225 -7.20 -19.93 4.65
N GLY A 226 -8.37 -19.25 4.70
CA GLY A 226 -9.22 -19.08 3.51
C GLY A 226 -8.58 -18.28 2.38
N LYS A 227 -7.70 -17.32 2.67
CA LYS A 227 -6.95 -16.58 1.65
C LYS A 227 -5.83 -17.45 1.06
N ILE A 228 -5.17 -18.25 1.89
CA ILE A 228 -4.11 -19.16 1.42
C ILE A 228 -4.67 -20.27 0.53
N ILE A 229 -5.90 -20.78 0.80
CA ILE A 229 -6.60 -21.71 -0.12
C ILE A 229 -6.77 -21.10 -1.51
N LYS A 230 -7.17 -19.84 -1.60
CA LYS A 230 -7.34 -19.15 -2.89
C LYS A 230 -6.01 -18.97 -3.63
N LEU A 231 -4.94 -18.65 -2.90
CA LEU A 231 -3.59 -18.63 -3.46
C LEU A 231 -3.17 -20.00 -3.96
N ALA A 232 -3.45 -21.07 -3.19
CA ALA A 232 -3.16 -22.45 -3.56
C ALA A 232 -3.91 -22.88 -4.84
N ALA A 233 -5.11 -22.34 -5.06
CA ALA A 233 -5.90 -22.53 -6.27
C ALA A 233 -5.45 -21.63 -7.45
N GLY A 234 -4.38 -20.84 -7.29
CA GLY A 234 -3.81 -20.01 -8.36
C GLY A 234 -4.39 -18.60 -8.48
N HIS A 235 -5.20 -18.15 -7.54
CA HIS A 235 -5.74 -16.80 -7.56
C HIS A 235 -4.69 -15.76 -7.14
N MET A 236 -4.54 -14.72 -7.93
CA MET A 236 -3.66 -13.57 -7.64
C MET A 236 -4.39 -12.39 -6.98
N ASP A 237 -5.70 -12.40 -6.98
CA ASP A 237 -6.59 -11.53 -6.22
C ASP A 237 -7.41 -12.41 -5.26
N LEU A 238 -7.20 -12.21 -3.97
CA LEU A 238 -7.78 -13.07 -2.92
C LEU A 238 -9.15 -12.56 -2.44
N HIS A 239 -9.63 -11.44 -3.01
CA HIS A 239 -10.90 -10.86 -2.61
C HIS A 239 -12.08 -11.78 -2.96
N SER A 240 -13.05 -11.90 -2.05
CA SER A 240 -14.18 -12.82 -2.18
C SER A 240 -15.10 -12.56 -3.38
N ARG A 241 -15.04 -11.38 -3.98
CA ARG A 241 -15.76 -11.06 -5.23
C ARG A 241 -15.09 -11.63 -6.48
N HIS A 242 -13.77 -11.90 -6.42
CA HIS A 242 -12.97 -12.34 -7.56
C HIS A 242 -12.47 -13.77 -7.42
N SER A 243 -12.59 -14.36 -6.22
CA SER A 243 -12.13 -15.72 -5.93
C SER A 243 -13.02 -16.38 -4.88
N SER A 244 -13.37 -17.64 -5.10
CA SER A 244 -14.12 -18.47 -4.16
C SER A 244 -13.25 -19.61 -3.65
N ILE A 245 -13.68 -20.21 -2.54
CA ILE A 245 -13.08 -21.44 -2.02
C ILE A 245 -13.82 -22.60 -2.63
N ASP A 246 -13.09 -23.51 -3.28
CA ASP A 246 -13.61 -24.75 -3.80
C ASP A 246 -13.38 -25.87 -2.76
N LEU A 247 -14.47 -26.31 -2.11
CA LEU A 247 -14.42 -27.37 -1.11
C LEU A 247 -14.19 -28.75 -1.72
N GLU A 248 -14.54 -28.98 -3.00
CA GLU A 248 -14.20 -30.18 -3.72
C GLU A 248 -12.68 -30.31 -3.89
N GLN A 249 -12.04 -29.23 -4.36
CA GLN A 249 -10.58 -29.20 -4.48
C GLN A 249 -9.90 -29.38 -3.13
N LEU A 250 -10.44 -28.78 -2.06
CA LEU A 250 -9.90 -28.92 -0.71
C LEU A 250 -10.01 -30.37 -0.21
N ALA A 251 -11.11 -31.06 -0.51
CA ALA A 251 -11.27 -32.48 -0.19
C ALA A 251 -10.28 -33.36 -0.98
N GLN A 252 -10.01 -33.03 -2.23
CA GLN A 252 -8.99 -33.73 -3.04
C GLN A 252 -7.60 -33.54 -2.46
N TRP A 253 -7.22 -32.34 -2.01
CA TRP A 253 -5.96 -32.12 -1.34
C TRP A 253 -5.87 -32.89 -0.02
N ALA A 254 -6.95 -32.98 0.76
CA ALA A 254 -7.02 -33.80 1.96
C ALA A 254 -6.85 -35.29 1.63
N ALA A 255 -7.49 -35.78 0.57
CA ALA A 255 -7.36 -37.17 0.10
C ALA A 255 -5.90 -37.54 -0.23
N ALA A 256 -5.20 -36.63 -0.92
CA ALA A 256 -3.80 -36.82 -1.30
C ALA A 256 -2.84 -37.00 -0.12
N ILE A 257 -3.26 -36.56 1.09
CA ILE A 257 -2.47 -36.69 2.33
C ILE A 257 -3.08 -37.68 3.33
N GLY A 258 -4.01 -38.53 2.86
CA GLY A 258 -4.50 -39.68 3.63
C GLY A 258 -5.88 -39.50 4.28
N ALA A 259 -6.66 -38.45 3.93
CA ALA A 259 -8.04 -38.34 4.38
C ALA A 259 -8.89 -39.49 3.76
N ASP A 260 -9.64 -40.19 4.60
CA ASP A 260 -10.58 -41.23 4.17
C ASP A 260 -11.83 -40.66 3.46
N ALA A 261 -12.66 -41.53 2.90
CA ALA A 261 -13.82 -41.10 2.13
C ALA A 261 -14.87 -40.37 2.99
N GLU A 262 -14.94 -40.67 4.28
CA GLU A 262 -15.89 -40.04 5.21
C GLU A 262 -15.45 -38.57 5.49
N LEU A 263 -14.19 -38.36 5.80
CA LEU A 263 -13.63 -37.04 6.01
C LEU A 263 -13.70 -36.18 4.72
N GLN A 264 -13.40 -36.77 3.57
CA GLN A 264 -13.55 -36.09 2.27
C GLN A 264 -14.98 -35.61 2.05
N ALA A 265 -15.96 -36.47 2.31
CA ALA A 265 -17.40 -36.12 2.22
C ALA A 265 -17.77 -35.01 3.21
N ALA A 266 -17.25 -35.07 4.43
CA ALA A 266 -17.45 -34.03 5.44
C ALA A 266 -16.84 -32.67 5.02
N ILE A 267 -15.64 -32.67 4.43
CA ILE A 267 -15.01 -31.45 3.91
C ILE A 267 -15.83 -30.86 2.77
N ARG A 268 -16.35 -31.66 1.84
CA ARG A 268 -17.23 -31.18 0.75
C ARG A 268 -18.51 -30.53 1.28
N ALA A 269 -19.06 -31.08 2.35
CA ALA A 269 -20.31 -30.63 2.98
C ALA A 269 -20.09 -29.48 3.99
N ALA A 270 -18.83 -29.05 4.23
CA ALA A 270 -18.53 -27.98 5.18
C ALA A 270 -19.11 -26.64 4.73
N ASN A 271 -19.55 -25.80 5.68
CA ASN A 271 -20.04 -24.46 5.38
C ASN A 271 -18.91 -23.45 5.19
N THR A 272 -17.75 -23.73 5.77
CA THR A 272 -16.59 -22.82 5.75
C THR A 272 -15.27 -23.59 5.69
N SER A 273 -14.24 -22.96 5.15
CA SER A 273 -12.88 -23.52 5.17
C SER A 273 -12.34 -23.76 6.59
N GLN A 274 -12.75 -22.96 7.57
CA GLN A 274 -12.37 -23.15 8.97
C GLN A 274 -12.98 -24.43 9.54
N GLN A 275 -14.22 -24.73 9.20
CA GLN A 275 -14.87 -25.99 9.58
C GLN A 275 -14.15 -27.18 8.94
N ALA A 276 -13.83 -27.12 7.66
CA ALA A 276 -13.07 -28.16 6.98
C ALA A 276 -11.68 -28.37 7.61
N LEU A 277 -10.98 -27.30 7.95
CA LEU A 277 -9.69 -27.37 8.66
C LEU A 277 -9.81 -28.04 10.02
N ALA A 278 -10.85 -27.68 10.81
CA ALA A 278 -11.08 -28.26 12.13
C ALA A 278 -11.36 -29.77 12.04
N MET A 279 -12.19 -30.21 11.06
CA MET A 279 -12.47 -31.63 10.82
C MET A 279 -11.20 -32.41 10.45
N ALA A 280 -10.39 -31.87 9.54
CA ALA A 280 -9.12 -32.47 9.14
C ALA A 280 -8.14 -32.58 10.32
N SER A 281 -8.00 -31.51 11.11
CA SER A 281 -7.16 -31.51 12.29
C SER A 281 -7.60 -32.51 13.35
N ALA A 282 -8.91 -32.65 13.59
CA ALA A 282 -9.47 -33.66 14.52
C ALA A 282 -9.18 -35.09 14.05
N ALA A 283 -9.07 -35.33 12.74
CA ALA A 283 -8.69 -36.61 12.13
C ALA A 283 -7.17 -36.81 11.99
N GLY A 284 -6.35 -35.88 12.49
CA GLY A 284 -4.89 -35.93 12.37
C GLY A 284 -4.35 -35.65 10.96
N ILE A 285 -5.15 -35.07 10.08
CA ILE A 285 -4.77 -34.72 8.71
C ILE A 285 -4.23 -33.29 8.67
N ALA A 286 -2.99 -33.11 8.20
CA ALA A 286 -2.30 -31.83 8.13
C ALA A 286 -2.75 -30.98 6.91
N LEU A 287 -4.04 -30.72 6.79
CA LEU A 287 -4.65 -30.02 5.67
C LEU A 287 -4.08 -28.60 5.49
N GLY A 288 -3.75 -27.92 6.60
CA GLY A 288 -3.13 -26.60 6.57
C GLY A 288 -1.79 -26.60 5.83
N ASP A 289 -0.93 -27.59 6.13
CA ASP A 289 0.39 -27.73 5.48
C ASP A 289 0.24 -28.09 4.00
N ALA A 290 -0.69 -28.98 3.66
CA ALA A 290 -0.98 -29.32 2.26
C ALA A 290 -1.42 -28.10 1.45
N VAL A 291 -2.32 -27.28 1.98
CA VAL A 291 -2.75 -26.03 1.34
C VAL A 291 -1.57 -25.08 1.18
N CYS A 292 -0.74 -24.91 2.23
CA CYS A 292 0.45 -24.07 2.13
C CYS A 292 1.45 -24.59 1.08
N LEU A 293 1.59 -25.91 0.91
CA LEU A 293 2.44 -26.49 -0.11
C LEU A 293 1.93 -26.18 -1.54
N HIS A 294 0.64 -26.28 -1.78
CA HIS A 294 0.06 -25.87 -3.06
C HIS A 294 0.25 -24.39 -3.33
N ALA A 295 0.02 -23.54 -2.33
CA ALA A 295 0.24 -22.10 -2.43
C ALA A 295 1.71 -21.75 -2.69
N LEU A 296 2.64 -22.44 -2.03
CA LEU A 296 4.09 -22.33 -2.24
C LEU A 296 4.48 -22.65 -3.69
N ASN A 297 3.99 -23.79 -4.21
CA ASN A 297 4.27 -24.21 -5.58
C ASN A 297 3.76 -23.18 -6.59
N PHE A 298 2.56 -22.66 -6.38
CA PHE A 298 2.03 -21.60 -7.21
C PHE A 298 2.86 -20.31 -7.11
N ALA A 299 3.19 -19.85 -5.91
CA ALA A 299 3.98 -18.63 -5.72
C ALA A 299 5.36 -18.76 -6.40
N ARG A 300 6.04 -19.91 -6.23
CA ARG A 300 7.33 -20.21 -6.89
C ARG A 300 7.25 -20.22 -8.42
N SER A 301 6.12 -20.58 -8.99
CA SER A 301 5.93 -20.52 -10.45
C SER A 301 5.84 -19.07 -10.99
N VAL A 302 5.61 -18.10 -10.12
CA VAL A 302 5.44 -16.69 -10.50
C VAL A 302 6.68 -15.86 -10.24
N VAL A 303 7.35 -16.06 -9.09
CA VAL A 303 8.53 -15.28 -8.72
C VAL A 303 9.80 -15.83 -9.41
N PRO A 304 10.89 -15.03 -9.52
CA PRO A 304 12.19 -15.53 -10.00
C PRO A 304 12.73 -16.67 -9.13
N ALA A 305 13.42 -17.64 -9.77
CA ALA A 305 13.90 -18.85 -9.10
C ALA A 305 14.87 -18.59 -7.93
N GLN A 306 15.57 -17.45 -7.93
CA GLN A 306 16.47 -17.06 -6.84
C GLN A 306 15.74 -16.59 -5.58
N VAL A 307 14.43 -16.28 -5.65
CA VAL A 307 13.66 -15.87 -4.48
C VAL A 307 13.24 -17.12 -3.71
N GLN A 308 13.74 -17.28 -2.50
CA GLN A 308 13.28 -18.32 -1.60
C GLN A 308 11.89 -17.94 -1.07
N VAL A 309 10.93 -18.83 -1.18
CA VAL A 309 9.54 -18.58 -0.76
C VAL A 309 9.10 -19.58 0.28
N GLU A 310 8.39 -19.11 1.27
CA GLU A 310 7.61 -19.92 2.21
C GLU A 310 6.21 -19.33 2.39
N VAL A 311 5.29 -20.15 2.88
CA VAL A 311 3.88 -19.77 3.06
C VAL A 311 3.39 -20.21 4.44
N PHE A 312 2.73 -19.30 5.13
CA PHE A 312 2.05 -19.54 6.40
C PHE A 312 0.54 -19.31 6.28
N ALA A 313 -0.23 -20.26 6.73
CA ALA A 313 -1.65 -20.10 6.96
C ALA A 313 -1.90 -19.89 8.46
N ILE A 314 -2.72 -18.90 8.80
CA ILE A 314 -3.06 -18.60 10.20
C ILE A 314 -4.56 -18.66 10.44
N ASP A 315 -4.94 -18.90 11.69
CA ASP A 315 -6.32 -18.72 12.19
C ASP A 315 -6.62 -17.23 12.47
N ARG A 316 -7.81 -16.96 13.03
CA ARG A 316 -8.23 -15.59 13.36
C ARG A 316 -7.44 -14.96 14.51
N GLN A 317 -6.81 -15.77 15.37
CA GLN A 317 -6.01 -15.35 16.51
C GLN A 317 -4.51 -15.20 16.15
N GLY A 318 -4.13 -15.50 14.90
CA GLY A 318 -2.75 -15.49 14.45
C GLY A 318 -1.96 -16.75 14.83
N GLY A 319 -2.65 -17.82 15.22
CA GLY A 319 -2.06 -19.14 15.39
C GLY A 319 -1.73 -19.76 14.02
N ILE A 320 -0.53 -20.31 13.86
CA ILE A 320 -0.14 -21.00 12.62
C ILE A 320 -0.89 -22.32 12.53
N VAL A 321 -1.64 -22.50 11.46
CA VAL A 321 -2.45 -23.68 11.15
C VAL A 321 -1.94 -24.43 9.92
N GLY A 322 -0.92 -23.94 9.27
CA GLY A 322 -0.22 -24.58 8.17
C GLY A 322 1.01 -23.79 7.78
N HIS A 323 2.04 -24.51 7.32
CA HIS A 323 3.30 -23.95 6.85
C HIS A 323 3.90 -24.82 5.74
N ALA A 324 4.52 -24.19 4.76
CA ALA A 324 5.32 -24.87 3.75
C ALA A 324 6.50 -24.02 3.29
N GLY A 325 7.60 -24.68 2.99
CA GLY A 325 8.87 -24.05 2.64
C GLY A 325 9.76 -23.87 3.85
N ALA A 326 11.04 -23.64 3.58
CA ALA A 326 12.05 -23.25 4.56
C ALA A 326 13.10 -22.43 3.84
N PHE A 327 13.71 -21.50 4.54
CA PHE A 327 14.87 -20.77 4.04
C PHE A 327 16.15 -21.55 4.37
N THR A 328 17.02 -21.68 3.40
CA THR A 328 18.35 -22.27 3.54
C THR A 328 19.41 -21.20 3.75
#